data_cbba17c36363f845f04a7f8cf03fe7cd
#
_entry.id   cbba17c36363f845f04a7f8cf03fe7cd
#
_cell.length_a   1.000
_cell.length_b   1.000
_cell.length_c   1.000
_cell.angle_alpha   90.00
_cell.angle_beta   90.00
_cell.angle_gamma   90.00
#
_symmetry.space_group_name_H-M   'P 1'
#
loop_
_entity.id
_entity.type
_entity.pdbx_description
1 polymer ?
#
loop_
_entity_poly.entity_id
_entity_poly.type
_entity_poly.pdbx_seq_one_letter_code
_entity_poly.pdbx_strand_id
1 'polypeptide(L)'
;MPAPAVSRILVAEGAPRGGLAALCITQTTAWGVLYYALLAAVRPISSDTGWDPTLITAAFSAGLVVSAAAGVAVGRFLDRAGPRNLMTTGSLGGVLALVVVAAAPNLPLFAAGWLLAGTAQAAVLYQPAFTVISRWYGPARVRPLTVLTLVAGFASTIFAPLTAALCSALGWRGAFLALAVVLAVVTVPLHVRYLNRDWAPPLPEALTDGSRATVRAIRRSREFLGLQALMVLLCLGLYP
;
A
#
# COMPACT_ATOMS: atom_id res chain seq x y z
N MET A 1 31.24 -12.93 33.65
CA MET A 1 30.33 -13.60 32.69
C MET A 1 30.03 -12.63 31.57
N PRO A 2 30.40 -12.88 30.32
CA PRO A 2 30.04 -12.03 29.22
C PRO A 2 28.55 -12.22 28.93
N ALA A 3 27.82 -11.11 28.76
CA ALA A 3 26.41 -11.12 28.40
C ALA A 3 26.18 -11.90 27.09
N PRO A 4 25.11 -12.68 26.98
CA PRO A 4 24.90 -13.58 25.86
C PRO A 4 24.79 -12.81 24.55
N ALA A 5 25.38 -13.35 23.49
CA ALA A 5 25.48 -12.82 22.13
C ALA A 5 24.15 -12.46 21.47
N VAL A 6 23.02 -12.77 22.08
CA VAL A 6 21.66 -12.47 21.62
C VAL A 6 21.35 -10.96 21.61
N SER A 7 22.06 -10.17 22.44
CA SER A 7 21.86 -8.70 22.50
C SER A 7 22.43 -7.93 21.30
N ARG A 8 23.31 -8.53 20.50
CA ARG A 8 23.92 -7.86 19.32
C ARG A 8 23.13 -8.01 18.02
N ILE A 9 22.13 -8.90 17.98
CA ILE A 9 21.38 -9.23 16.74
C ILE A 9 20.19 -8.31 16.51
N LEU A 10 19.81 -7.47 17.50
CA LEU A 10 18.62 -6.60 17.43
C LEU A 10 18.92 -5.11 17.30
N VAL A 11 20.14 -4.71 17.06
CA VAL A 11 20.44 -3.34 16.65
C VAL A 11 20.20 -3.29 15.14
N ALA A 12 18.95 -3.05 14.75
CA ALA A 12 18.67 -2.64 13.41
C ALA A 12 19.63 -1.49 13.07
N GLU A 13 20.46 -1.67 12.06
CA GLU A 13 21.17 -0.55 11.46
C GLU A 13 20.14 0.51 11.15
N GLY A 14 20.20 1.67 11.81
CA GLY A 14 19.15 2.69 11.79
C GLY A 14 18.73 3.08 10.38
N ALA A 15 17.58 3.70 10.25
CA ALA A 15 17.02 4.14 8.97
C ALA A 15 18.09 4.86 8.13
N PRO A 16 18.15 4.62 6.80
CA PRO A 16 19.04 5.36 5.93
C PRO A 16 18.69 6.87 5.99
N ARG A 17 19.71 7.74 5.91
CA ARG A 17 19.48 9.18 5.85
C ARG A 17 18.50 9.49 4.70
N GLY A 18 17.37 10.13 5.02
CA GLY A 18 16.29 10.42 4.06
C GLY A 18 15.31 9.25 3.79
N GLY A 19 15.51 8.07 4.37
CA GLY A 19 14.61 6.92 4.14
C GLY A 19 13.16 7.16 4.59
N LEU A 20 12.97 7.81 5.75
CA LEU A 20 11.63 8.19 6.21
C LEU A 20 10.98 9.21 5.26
N ALA A 21 11.72 10.23 4.83
CA ALA A 21 11.21 11.22 3.88
C ALA A 21 10.83 10.58 2.54
N ALA A 22 11.66 9.67 2.04
CA ALA A 22 11.35 8.90 0.83
C ALA A 22 10.07 8.09 0.99
N LEU A 23 9.89 7.40 2.13
CA LEU A 23 8.65 6.67 2.40
C LEU A 23 7.44 7.61 2.53
N CYS A 24 7.58 8.77 3.18
CA CYS A 24 6.51 9.76 3.25
C CYS A 24 6.05 10.21 1.84
N ILE A 25 7.00 10.57 0.99
CA ILE A 25 6.72 11.02 -0.39
C ILE A 25 6.08 9.88 -1.19
N THR A 26 6.64 8.67 -1.15
CA THR A 26 6.12 7.55 -1.92
C THR A 26 4.75 7.09 -1.42
N GLN A 27 4.49 7.13 -0.11
CA GLN A 27 3.17 6.83 0.44
C GLN A 27 2.13 7.86 0.04
N THR A 28 2.44 9.17 0.16
CA THR A 28 1.53 10.23 -0.29
C THR A 28 1.19 10.07 -1.76
N THR A 29 2.19 9.81 -2.61
CA THR A 29 2.00 9.60 -4.04
C THR A 29 1.18 8.32 -4.33
N ALA A 30 1.54 7.20 -3.70
CA ALA A 30 0.86 5.92 -3.95
C ALA A 30 -0.62 5.97 -3.50
N TRP A 31 -0.91 6.51 -2.32
CA TRP A 31 -2.29 6.72 -1.86
C TRP A 31 -3.05 7.68 -2.78
N GLY A 32 -2.42 8.79 -3.17
CA GLY A 32 -3.00 9.76 -4.08
C GLY A 32 -3.42 9.14 -5.40
N VAL A 33 -2.48 8.45 -6.02
CA VAL A 33 -2.63 7.93 -7.39
C VAL A 33 -3.43 6.64 -7.45
N LEU A 34 -3.17 5.67 -6.55
CA LEU A 34 -3.80 4.36 -6.62
C LEU A 34 -5.12 4.27 -5.83
N TYR A 35 -5.43 5.25 -4.98
CA TYR A 35 -6.65 5.25 -4.20
C TYR A 35 -7.52 6.48 -4.48
N TYR A 36 -7.03 7.69 -4.18
CA TYR A 36 -7.85 8.90 -4.23
C TYR A 36 -8.16 9.38 -5.66
N ALA A 37 -7.33 9.07 -6.64
CA ALA A 37 -7.54 9.50 -8.01
C ALA A 37 -8.87 9.00 -8.60
N LEU A 38 -9.25 7.74 -8.35
CA LEU A 38 -10.52 7.24 -8.87
C LEU A 38 -11.71 8.00 -8.29
N LEU A 39 -11.70 8.29 -6.99
CA LEU A 39 -12.83 8.98 -6.35
C LEU A 39 -13.11 10.33 -7.00
N ALA A 40 -12.08 11.05 -7.44
CA ALA A 40 -12.21 12.31 -8.18
C ALA A 40 -12.59 12.10 -9.65
N ALA A 41 -12.33 10.94 -10.23
CA ALA A 41 -12.51 10.64 -11.65
C ALA A 41 -13.84 9.92 -11.97
N VAL A 42 -14.61 9.44 -10.99
CA VAL A 42 -15.87 8.67 -11.22
C VAL A 42 -16.82 9.41 -12.14
N ARG A 43 -17.10 10.69 -11.87
CA ARG A 43 -18.00 11.51 -12.69
C ARG A 43 -17.47 11.72 -14.11
N PRO A 44 -16.23 12.18 -14.32
CA PRO A 44 -15.63 12.27 -15.65
C PRO A 44 -15.66 10.97 -16.44
N ILE A 45 -15.36 9.82 -15.80
CA ILE A 45 -15.43 8.50 -16.46
C ILE A 45 -16.87 8.19 -16.89
N SER A 46 -17.83 8.31 -15.97
CA SER A 46 -19.25 8.02 -16.26
C SER A 46 -19.82 8.91 -17.37
N SER A 47 -19.48 10.20 -17.38
CA SER A 47 -19.94 11.13 -18.41
C SER A 47 -19.35 10.85 -19.80
N ASP A 48 -18.12 10.37 -19.88
CA ASP A 48 -17.43 10.05 -21.15
C ASP A 48 -17.84 8.68 -21.70
N THR A 49 -18.01 7.69 -20.82
CA THR A 49 -18.22 6.30 -21.24
C THR A 49 -19.68 5.83 -21.19
N GLY A 50 -20.53 6.55 -20.45
CA GLY A 50 -21.89 6.12 -20.12
C GLY A 50 -21.96 4.97 -19.10
N TRP A 51 -20.83 4.59 -18.47
CA TRP A 51 -20.84 3.54 -17.46
C TRP A 51 -21.49 4.03 -16.16
N ASP A 52 -22.24 3.14 -15.52
CA ASP A 52 -22.85 3.44 -14.23
C ASP A 52 -21.74 3.72 -13.16
N PRO A 53 -21.85 4.84 -12.43
CA PRO A 53 -20.91 5.14 -11.34
C PRO A 53 -20.76 4.01 -10.30
N THR A 54 -21.83 3.27 -10.06
CA THR A 54 -21.82 2.13 -9.14
C THR A 54 -20.89 1.02 -9.65
N LEU A 55 -20.93 0.74 -10.95
CA LEU A 55 -20.06 -0.28 -11.56
C LEU A 55 -18.59 0.14 -11.59
N ILE A 56 -18.33 1.44 -11.82
CA ILE A 56 -16.98 2.02 -11.74
C ILE A 56 -16.42 1.85 -10.32
N THR A 57 -17.20 2.19 -9.32
CA THR A 57 -16.82 2.08 -7.91
C THR A 57 -16.71 0.62 -7.48
N ALA A 58 -17.58 -0.26 -7.97
CA ALA A 58 -17.51 -1.70 -7.71
C ALA A 58 -16.22 -2.34 -8.26
N ALA A 59 -15.76 -1.93 -9.45
CA ALA A 59 -14.49 -2.37 -10.00
C ALA A 59 -13.31 -2.01 -9.10
N PHE A 60 -13.29 -0.79 -8.56
CA PHE A 60 -12.30 -0.35 -7.59
C PHE A 60 -12.39 -1.14 -6.27
N SER A 61 -13.60 -1.32 -5.74
CA SER A 61 -13.81 -2.08 -4.51
C SER A 61 -13.36 -3.54 -4.65
N ALA A 62 -13.57 -4.15 -5.81
CA ALA A 62 -13.01 -5.47 -6.12
C ALA A 62 -11.47 -5.47 -6.08
N GLY A 63 -10.84 -4.41 -6.58
CA GLY A 63 -9.39 -4.21 -6.44
C GLY A 63 -8.94 -4.16 -4.97
N LEU A 64 -9.69 -3.47 -4.10
CA LEU A 64 -9.39 -3.44 -2.66
C LEU A 64 -9.50 -4.81 -2.00
N VAL A 65 -10.47 -5.62 -2.40
CA VAL A 65 -10.59 -7.02 -1.93
C VAL A 65 -9.37 -7.83 -2.37
N VAL A 66 -8.94 -7.68 -3.62
CA VAL A 66 -7.69 -8.31 -4.11
C VAL A 66 -6.48 -7.83 -3.30
N SER A 67 -6.39 -6.52 -3.00
CA SER A 67 -5.33 -5.97 -2.16
C SER A 67 -5.28 -6.63 -0.78
N ALA A 68 -6.43 -6.79 -0.14
CA ALA A 68 -6.52 -7.47 1.15
C ALA A 68 -6.09 -8.95 1.06
N ALA A 69 -6.57 -9.69 0.05
CA ALA A 69 -6.23 -11.09 -0.17
C ALA A 69 -4.73 -11.28 -0.49
N ALA A 70 -4.15 -10.37 -1.28
CA ALA A 70 -2.73 -10.39 -1.64
C ALA A 70 -1.80 -10.11 -0.45
N GLY A 71 -2.29 -9.47 0.61
CA GLY A 71 -1.48 -9.02 1.75
C GLY A 71 -0.62 -10.12 2.37
N VAL A 72 -1.13 -11.35 2.49
CA VAL A 72 -0.37 -12.49 3.03
C VAL A 72 0.79 -12.90 2.11
N ALA A 73 0.55 -12.95 0.80
CA ALA A 73 1.57 -13.29 -0.18
C ALA A 73 2.64 -12.19 -0.25
N VAL A 74 2.20 -10.94 -0.24
CA VAL A 74 3.06 -9.74 -0.21
C VAL A 74 3.93 -9.71 1.04
N GLY A 75 3.39 -10.03 2.22
CA GLY A 75 4.16 -10.13 3.46
C GLY A 75 5.27 -11.17 3.35
N ARG A 76 4.96 -12.35 2.84
CA ARG A 76 5.98 -13.41 2.61
C ARG A 76 7.04 -13.01 1.59
N PHE A 77 6.66 -12.30 0.54
CA PHE A 77 7.60 -11.79 -0.45
C PHE A 77 8.49 -10.70 0.16
N LEU A 78 7.91 -9.79 0.96
CA LEU A 78 8.65 -8.75 1.69
C LEU A 78 9.71 -9.39 2.60
N ASP A 79 9.36 -10.44 3.33
CA ASP A 79 10.29 -11.12 4.23
C ASP A 79 11.46 -11.76 3.49
N ARG A 80 11.25 -12.27 2.28
CA ARG A 80 12.26 -12.96 1.48
C ARG A 80 13.10 -12.02 0.60
N ALA A 81 12.44 -11.12 -0.12
CA ALA A 81 13.05 -10.32 -1.17
C ALA A 81 13.39 -8.88 -0.73
N GLY A 82 12.91 -8.49 0.46
CA GLY A 82 13.09 -7.14 1.01
C GLY A 82 12.20 -6.08 0.39
N PRO A 83 12.15 -4.89 1.05
CA PRO A 83 11.24 -3.81 0.67
C PRO A 83 11.56 -3.19 -0.68
N ARG A 84 12.85 -3.10 -1.04
CA ARG A 84 13.28 -2.51 -2.30
C ARG A 84 12.63 -3.21 -3.48
N ASN A 85 12.78 -4.53 -3.56
CA ASN A 85 12.26 -5.31 -4.68
C ASN A 85 10.73 -5.32 -4.68
N LEU A 86 10.10 -5.53 -3.51
CA LEU A 86 8.65 -5.53 -3.39
C LEU A 86 8.03 -4.20 -3.79
N MET A 87 8.46 -3.09 -3.18
CA MET A 87 7.84 -1.79 -3.40
C MET A 87 8.16 -1.23 -4.79
N THR A 88 9.34 -1.54 -5.35
CA THR A 88 9.68 -1.15 -6.73
C THR A 88 8.81 -1.91 -7.73
N THR A 89 8.73 -3.24 -7.63
CA THR A 89 7.89 -4.05 -8.52
C THR A 89 6.40 -3.74 -8.35
N GLY A 90 5.97 -3.48 -7.11
CA GLY A 90 4.62 -3.01 -6.82
C GLY A 90 4.32 -1.66 -7.47
N SER A 91 5.25 -0.71 -7.45
CA SER A 91 5.08 0.57 -8.13
C SER A 91 4.97 0.41 -9.66
N LEU A 92 5.82 -0.42 -10.26
CA LEU A 92 5.74 -0.75 -11.69
C LEU A 92 4.43 -1.46 -12.04
N GLY A 93 3.98 -2.37 -11.18
CA GLY A 93 2.65 -2.99 -11.31
C GLY A 93 1.51 -1.97 -11.25
N GLY A 94 1.62 -0.97 -10.36
CA GLY A 94 0.68 0.15 -10.28
C GLY A 94 0.67 1.02 -11.54
N VAL A 95 1.84 1.33 -12.09
CA VAL A 95 1.97 2.04 -13.36
C VAL A 95 1.27 1.27 -14.50
N LEU A 96 1.56 -0.04 -14.62
CA LEU A 96 0.93 -0.90 -15.61
C LEU A 96 -0.60 -0.93 -15.43
N ALA A 97 -1.07 -1.05 -14.19
CA ALA A 97 -2.49 -1.05 -13.89
C ALA A 97 -3.19 0.23 -14.36
N LEU A 98 -2.59 1.40 -14.10
CA LEU A 98 -3.14 2.69 -14.53
C LEU A 98 -3.12 2.84 -16.06
N VAL A 99 -2.11 2.31 -16.74
CA VAL A 99 -2.08 2.26 -18.21
C VAL A 99 -3.20 1.39 -18.75
N VAL A 100 -3.45 0.21 -18.14
CA VAL A 100 -4.57 -0.66 -18.52
C VAL A 100 -5.92 0.02 -18.27
N VAL A 101 -6.08 0.69 -17.13
CA VAL A 101 -7.28 1.47 -16.81
C VAL A 101 -7.50 2.57 -17.84
N ALA A 102 -6.47 3.35 -18.18
CA ALA A 102 -6.57 4.43 -19.16
C ALA A 102 -6.87 3.95 -20.58
N ALA A 103 -6.33 2.78 -20.94
CA ALA A 103 -6.53 2.19 -22.26
C ALA A 103 -7.84 1.39 -22.39
N ALA A 104 -8.60 1.21 -21.31
CA ALA A 104 -9.76 0.35 -21.29
C ALA A 104 -10.90 0.87 -22.21
N PRO A 105 -11.30 0.09 -23.24
CA PRO A 105 -12.43 0.42 -24.11
C PRO A 105 -13.76 -0.02 -23.52
N ASN A 106 -13.76 -0.86 -22.50
CA ASN A 106 -14.95 -1.43 -21.88
C ASN A 106 -14.76 -1.64 -20.37
N LEU A 107 -15.88 -1.78 -19.67
CA LEU A 107 -15.90 -1.95 -18.22
C LEU A 107 -15.16 -3.20 -17.72
N PRO A 108 -15.22 -4.39 -18.38
CA PRO A 108 -14.44 -5.56 -17.94
C PRO A 108 -12.92 -5.32 -17.93
N LEU A 109 -12.36 -4.68 -18.95
CA LEU A 109 -10.92 -4.37 -18.98
C LEU A 109 -10.57 -3.29 -17.95
N PHE A 110 -11.44 -2.31 -17.75
CA PHE A 110 -11.31 -1.31 -16.69
C PHE A 110 -11.27 -2.01 -15.30
N ALA A 111 -12.19 -2.94 -15.05
CA ALA A 111 -12.19 -3.73 -13.81
C ALA A 111 -10.92 -4.58 -13.66
N ALA A 112 -10.45 -5.23 -14.74
CA ALA A 112 -9.19 -5.96 -14.72
C ALA A 112 -8.00 -5.07 -14.35
N GLY A 113 -7.97 -3.83 -14.86
CA GLY A 113 -6.98 -2.83 -14.46
C GLY A 113 -7.02 -2.54 -12.96
N TRP A 114 -8.21 -2.40 -12.38
CA TRP A 114 -8.35 -2.17 -10.93
C TRP A 114 -8.01 -3.40 -10.09
N LEU A 115 -8.28 -4.61 -10.56
CA LEU A 115 -7.82 -5.84 -9.89
C LEU A 115 -6.28 -5.88 -9.85
N LEU A 116 -5.63 -5.51 -10.96
CA LEU A 116 -4.17 -5.39 -11.03
C LEU A 116 -3.67 -4.28 -10.09
N ALA A 117 -4.34 -3.11 -10.06
CA ALA A 117 -4.04 -2.02 -9.13
C ALA A 117 -4.13 -2.49 -7.67
N GLY A 118 -5.09 -3.36 -7.34
CA GLY A 118 -5.23 -3.95 -6.01
C GLY A 118 -4.00 -4.74 -5.58
N THR A 119 -3.41 -5.53 -6.47
CA THR A 119 -2.15 -6.24 -6.16
C THR A 119 -0.99 -5.28 -5.92
N ALA A 120 -0.91 -4.21 -6.72
CA ALA A 120 0.09 -3.16 -6.55
C ALA A 120 -0.10 -2.40 -5.22
N GLN A 121 -1.34 -2.06 -4.86
CA GLN A 121 -1.68 -1.42 -3.59
C GLN A 121 -1.18 -2.25 -2.40
N ALA A 122 -1.40 -3.56 -2.39
CA ALA A 122 -0.88 -4.43 -1.33
C ALA A 122 0.64 -4.34 -1.16
N ALA A 123 1.37 -4.14 -2.28
CA ALA A 123 2.82 -4.10 -2.30
C ALA A 123 3.42 -2.73 -1.97
N VAL A 124 2.67 -1.62 -2.11
CA VAL A 124 3.24 -0.27 -1.99
C VAL A 124 2.62 0.59 -0.89
N LEU A 125 1.40 0.27 -0.40
CA LEU A 125 0.73 1.09 0.62
C LEU A 125 1.27 0.83 2.03
N TYR A 126 0.51 1.16 3.06
CA TYR A 126 0.98 1.22 4.45
C TYR A 126 1.61 -0.07 4.99
N GLN A 127 1.11 -1.25 4.62
CA GLN A 127 1.57 -2.51 5.24
C GLN A 127 3.08 -2.74 5.07
N PRO A 128 3.67 -2.72 3.83
CA PRO A 128 5.11 -2.85 3.67
C PRO A 128 5.87 -1.67 4.28
N ALA A 129 5.39 -0.44 4.14
CA ALA A 129 6.04 0.75 4.70
C ALA A 129 6.14 0.69 6.23
N PHE A 130 5.07 0.26 6.91
CA PHE A 130 5.05 0.09 8.37
C PHE A 130 6.01 -1.01 8.83
N THR A 131 6.11 -2.10 8.08
CA THR A 131 7.06 -3.16 8.36
C THR A 131 8.50 -2.66 8.24
N VAL A 132 8.81 -1.90 7.20
CA VAL A 132 10.12 -1.28 6.99
C VAL A 132 10.47 -0.34 8.14
N ILE A 133 9.58 0.59 8.49
CA ILE A 133 9.80 1.53 9.60
C ILE A 133 9.96 0.77 10.91
N SER A 134 9.14 -0.24 11.17
CA SER A 134 9.21 -1.01 12.40
C SER A 134 10.57 -1.73 12.53
N ARG A 135 11.15 -2.20 11.44
CA ARG A 135 12.49 -2.81 11.45
C ARG A 135 13.60 -1.77 11.58
N TRP A 136 13.48 -0.63 10.89
CA TRP A 136 14.51 0.41 10.95
C TRP A 136 14.64 1.09 12.30
N TYR A 137 13.51 1.29 12.97
CA TYR A 137 13.45 2.08 14.21
C TYR A 137 13.21 1.25 15.47
N GLY A 138 12.89 -0.02 15.36
CA GLY A 138 12.68 -0.92 16.51
C GLY A 138 11.73 -0.34 17.56
N PRO A 139 12.15 -0.22 18.83
CA PRO A 139 11.34 0.35 19.90
C PRO A 139 10.94 1.82 19.66
N ALA A 140 11.74 2.60 18.93
CA ALA A 140 11.50 4.01 18.65
C ALA A 140 10.58 4.26 17.44
N ARG A 141 9.93 3.22 16.89
CA ARG A 141 9.11 3.27 15.66
C ARG A 141 7.87 4.17 15.73
N VAL A 142 7.35 4.48 16.92
CA VAL A 142 6.08 5.20 17.06
C VAL A 142 6.12 6.56 16.35
N ARG A 143 7.13 7.38 16.62
CA ARG A 143 7.27 8.70 15.98
C ARG A 143 7.37 8.62 14.45
N PRO A 144 8.25 7.80 13.85
CA PRO A 144 8.30 7.66 12.39
C PRO A 144 7.00 7.15 11.77
N LEU A 145 6.28 6.22 12.42
CA LEU A 145 4.97 5.77 11.96
C LEU A 145 3.93 6.90 11.97
N THR A 146 3.90 7.71 13.06
CA THR A 146 3.02 8.87 13.16
C THR A 146 3.33 9.90 12.06
N VAL A 147 4.61 10.22 11.83
CA VAL A 147 5.02 11.15 10.77
C VAL A 147 4.58 10.64 9.40
N LEU A 148 4.82 9.35 9.12
CA LEU A 148 4.42 8.74 7.84
C LEU A 148 2.90 8.86 7.62
N THR A 149 2.09 8.48 8.62
CA THR A 149 0.62 8.53 8.51
C THR A 149 0.09 9.95 8.37
N LEU A 150 0.64 10.90 9.12
CA LEU A 150 0.22 12.30 9.01
C LEU A 150 0.55 12.88 7.63
N VAL A 151 1.77 12.65 7.13
CA VAL A 151 2.17 13.16 5.81
C VAL A 151 1.38 12.48 4.68
N ALA A 152 1.20 11.16 4.75
CA ALA A 152 0.39 10.45 3.76
C ALA A 152 -1.10 10.82 3.83
N GLY A 153 -1.58 11.31 4.96
CA GLY A 153 -2.93 11.85 5.10
C GLY A 153 -3.23 13.02 4.16
N PHE A 154 -2.21 13.78 3.74
CA PHE A 154 -2.37 14.85 2.75
C PHE A 154 -2.58 14.34 1.32
N ALA A 155 -2.51 13.03 1.08
CA ALA A 155 -2.68 12.46 -0.27
C ALA A 155 -4.02 12.87 -0.91
N SER A 156 -5.13 12.82 -0.18
CA SER A 156 -6.44 13.25 -0.70
C SER A 156 -6.47 14.73 -1.03
N THR A 157 -5.93 15.57 -0.14
CA THR A 157 -5.90 17.04 -0.30
C THR A 157 -5.08 17.48 -1.52
N ILE A 158 -4.03 16.73 -1.86
CA ILE A 158 -3.17 17.03 -3.00
C ILE A 158 -3.73 16.38 -4.28
N PHE A 159 -4.03 15.11 -4.24
CA PHE A 159 -4.31 14.34 -5.45
C PHE A 159 -5.77 14.41 -5.92
N ALA A 160 -6.75 14.69 -5.06
CA ALA A 160 -8.13 14.85 -5.53
C ALA A 160 -8.28 16.09 -6.43
N PRO A 161 -7.85 17.31 -6.03
CA PRO A 161 -7.89 18.47 -6.92
C PRO A 161 -6.95 18.33 -8.13
N LEU A 162 -5.77 17.74 -7.97
CA LEU A 162 -4.87 17.46 -9.07
C LEU A 162 -5.54 16.56 -10.12
N THR A 163 -6.17 15.47 -9.68
CA THR A 163 -6.88 14.55 -10.60
C THR A 163 -8.04 15.24 -11.29
N ALA A 164 -8.82 16.04 -10.56
CA ALA A 164 -9.91 16.81 -11.16
C ALA A 164 -9.41 17.77 -12.23
N ALA A 165 -8.33 18.51 -11.97
CA ALA A 165 -7.69 19.40 -12.93
C ALA A 165 -7.15 18.65 -14.15
N LEU A 166 -6.51 17.51 -13.95
CA LEU A 166 -6.02 16.65 -15.04
C LEU A 166 -7.18 16.10 -15.88
N CYS A 167 -8.27 15.66 -15.25
CA CYS A 167 -9.45 15.20 -15.95
C CYS A 167 -10.09 16.30 -16.82
N SER A 168 -10.12 17.53 -16.31
CA SER A 168 -10.67 18.66 -17.08
C SER A 168 -9.78 19.07 -18.25
N ALA A 169 -8.44 18.93 -18.12
CA ALA A 169 -7.49 19.35 -19.14
C ALA A 169 -7.22 18.26 -20.20
N LEU A 170 -7.14 16.99 -19.80
CA LEU A 170 -6.65 15.89 -20.63
C LEU A 170 -7.70 14.77 -20.82
N GLY A 171 -8.88 14.92 -20.25
CA GLY A 171 -9.83 13.83 -20.09
C GLY A 171 -9.34 12.81 -19.07
N TRP A 172 -10.23 11.90 -18.63
CA TRP A 172 -9.89 10.94 -17.58
C TRP A 172 -8.77 9.95 -17.98
N ARG A 173 -8.73 9.54 -19.25
CA ARG A 173 -7.67 8.66 -19.76
C ARG A 173 -6.31 9.34 -19.70
N GLY A 174 -6.21 10.58 -20.17
CA GLY A 174 -4.99 11.38 -20.07
C GLY A 174 -4.57 11.64 -18.62
N ALA A 175 -5.53 11.87 -17.73
CA ALA A 175 -5.28 12.05 -16.31
C ALA A 175 -4.65 10.81 -15.68
N PHE A 176 -5.18 9.60 -15.95
CA PHE A 176 -4.60 8.35 -15.43
C PHE A 176 -3.21 8.06 -16.00
N LEU A 177 -2.95 8.38 -17.28
CA LEU A 177 -1.61 8.28 -17.86
C LEU A 177 -0.63 9.26 -17.21
N ALA A 178 -1.02 10.50 -16.99
CA ALA A 178 -0.21 11.50 -16.29
C ALA A 178 0.10 11.04 -14.84
N LEU A 179 -0.89 10.52 -14.14
CA LEU A 179 -0.71 9.98 -12.79
C LEU A 179 0.17 8.72 -12.78
N ALA A 180 0.11 7.88 -13.81
CA ALA A 180 1.02 6.75 -13.98
C ALA A 180 2.48 7.22 -14.13
N VAL A 181 2.71 8.29 -14.89
CA VAL A 181 4.04 8.91 -15.00
C VAL A 181 4.50 9.47 -13.65
N VAL A 182 3.63 10.18 -12.93
CA VAL A 182 3.95 10.69 -11.58
C VAL A 182 4.31 9.53 -10.64
N LEU A 183 3.54 8.45 -10.65
CA LEU A 183 3.82 7.26 -9.83
C LEU A 183 5.19 6.68 -10.20
N ALA A 184 5.48 6.49 -11.49
CA ALA A 184 6.75 5.93 -11.96
C ALA A 184 7.95 6.79 -11.55
N VAL A 185 7.90 8.10 -11.86
CA VAL A 185 9.03 9.03 -11.68
C VAL A 185 9.30 9.32 -10.21
N VAL A 186 8.27 9.32 -9.37
CA VAL A 186 8.44 9.59 -7.93
C VAL A 186 8.76 8.32 -7.17
N THR A 187 7.94 7.26 -7.30
CA THR A 187 8.06 6.13 -6.36
C THR A 187 9.18 5.17 -6.73
N VAL A 188 9.38 4.88 -8.02
CA VAL A 188 10.39 3.91 -8.44
C VAL A 188 11.81 4.34 -8.05
N PRO A 189 12.30 5.55 -8.39
CA PRO A 189 13.65 5.95 -8.03
C PRO A 189 13.84 6.09 -6.50
N LEU A 190 12.82 6.54 -5.77
CA LEU A 190 12.90 6.65 -4.31
C LEU A 190 12.96 5.26 -3.65
N HIS A 191 12.17 4.28 -4.12
CA HIS A 191 12.26 2.91 -3.63
C HIS A 191 13.62 2.29 -3.94
N VAL A 192 14.12 2.42 -5.16
CA VAL A 192 15.43 1.90 -5.57
C VAL A 192 16.57 2.52 -4.77
N ARG A 193 16.53 3.84 -4.50
CA ARG A 193 17.61 4.59 -3.88
C ARG A 193 17.64 4.46 -2.36
N TYR A 194 16.48 4.47 -1.70
CA TYR A 194 16.39 4.60 -0.23
C TYR A 194 16.01 3.30 0.48
N LEU A 195 15.44 2.31 -0.21
CA LEU A 195 15.12 1.01 0.39
C LEU A 195 16.24 -0.03 0.19
N ASN A 196 17.45 0.42 -0.10
CA ASN A 196 18.62 -0.40 -0.39
C ASN A 196 19.45 -0.76 0.87
N ARG A 197 18.81 -1.12 1.96
CA ARG A 197 19.46 -1.63 3.18
C ARG A 197 19.40 -3.15 3.22
N ASP A 198 20.42 -3.74 3.88
CA ASP A 198 20.43 -5.17 4.10
C ASP A 198 19.15 -5.61 4.83
N TRP A 199 18.43 -6.49 4.17
CA TRP A 199 17.18 -7.02 4.67
C TRP A 199 17.39 -8.44 5.16
N ALA A 200 17.75 -8.57 6.44
CA ALA A 200 17.83 -9.89 7.06
C ALA A 200 16.41 -10.48 7.13
N PRO A 201 16.18 -11.69 6.64
CA PRO A 201 14.94 -12.41 6.91
C PRO A 201 14.68 -12.42 8.41
N PRO A 202 13.43 -12.39 8.87
CA PRO A 202 13.16 -12.65 10.29
C PRO A 202 13.88 -13.97 10.63
N LEU A 203 14.65 -13.95 11.73
CA LEU A 203 15.14 -15.20 12.26
C LEU A 203 13.95 -16.15 12.32
N PRO A 204 14.07 -17.41 11.86
CA PRO A 204 13.05 -18.38 12.14
C PRO A 204 12.93 -18.33 13.67
N GLU A 205 11.94 -17.59 14.18
CA GLU A 205 11.48 -17.91 15.52
C GLU A 205 11.20 -19.40 15.39
N ALA A 206 12.01 -20.18 16.05
CA ALA A 206 11.64 -21.53 16.38
C ALA A 206 10.30 -21.34 17.11
N LEU A 207 9.22 -21.33 16.32
CA LEU A 207 7.88 -21.35 16.86
C LEU A 207 7.84 -22.69 17.58
N THR A 208 8.29 -22.66 18.84
CA THR A 208 8.10 -23.77 19.74
C THR A 208 6.62 -24.14 19.61
N ASP A 209 6.27 -25.40 19.65
CA ASP A 209 4.87 -25.82 19.53
C ASP A 209 3.95 -25.04 20.47
N GLY A 210 4.49 -24.56 21.61
CA GLY A 210 3.82 -23.64 22.53
C GLY A 210 3.48 -22.29 21.90
N SER A 211 4.35 -21.67 21.10
CA SER A 211 4.08 -20.38 20.45
C SER A 211 2.98 -20.50 19.38
N ARG A 212 2.99 -21.60 18.63
CA ARG A 212 1.91 -21.88 17.64
C ARG A 212 0.56 -22.13 18.30
N ALA A 213 0.56 -22.85 19.42
CA ALA A 213 -0.64 -23.10 20.22
C ALA A 213 -1.21 -21.79 20.78
N THR A 214 -0.34 -20.90 21.31
CA THR A 214 -0.72 -19.59 21.84
C THR A 214 -1.31 -18.70 20.74
N VAL A 215 -0.69 -18.59 19.58
CA VAL A 215 -1.22 -17.81 18.44
C VAL A 215 -2.57 -18.36 17.99
N ARG A 216 -2.74 -19.69 17.95
CA ARG A 216 -4.02 -20.32 17.59
C ARG A 216 -5.10 -20.05 18.65
N ALA A 217 -4.74 -20.06 19.93
CA ALA A 217 -5.65 -19.75 21.03
C ALA A 217 -6.10 -18.29 20.98
N ILE A 218 -5.17 -17.34 20.78
CA ILE A 218 -5.48 -15.91 20.63
C ILE A 218 -6.43 -15.69 19.45
N ARG A 219 -6.16 -16.28 18.28
CA ARG A 219 -7.03 -16.13 17.10
C ARG A 219 -8.44 -16.69 17.28
N ARG A 220 -8.64 -17.60 18.23
CA ARG A 220 -9.94 -18.18 18.56
C ARG A 220 -10.58 -17.56 19.80
N SER A 221 -9.89 -16.64 20.48
CA SER A 221 -10.45 -15.99 21.65
C SER A 221 -11.64 -15.12 21.25
N ARG A 222 -12.66 -15.09 22.12
CA ARG A 222 -13.87 -14.27 21.90
C ARG A 222 -13.53 -12.79 21.83
N GLU A 223 -12.52 -12.34 22.55
CA GLU A 223 -12.01 -10.97 22.56
C GLU A 223 -11.42 -10.59 21.19
N PHE A 224 -10.61 -11.45 20.61
CA PHE A 224 -10.01 -11.22 19.30
C PHE A 224 -11.06 -11.21 18.18
N LEU A 225 -12.01 -12.18 18.22
CA LEU A 225 -13.12 -12.25 17.27
C LEU A 225 -14.07 -11.05 17.44
N GLY A 226 -14.33 -10.61 18.68
CA GLY A 226 -15.12 -9.44 18.97
C GLY A 226 -14.46 -8.15 18.44
N LEU A 227 -13.14 -8.00 18.63
CA LEU A 227 -12.38 -6.87 18.08
C LEU A 227 -12.41 -6.86 16.56
N GLN A 228 -12.25 -8.01 15.91
CA GLN A 228 -12.37 -8.11 14.46
C GLN A 228 -13.77 -7.77 13.95
N ALA A 229 -14.81 -8.29 14.61
CA ALA A 229 -16.19 -7.97 14.26
C ALA A 229 -16.48 -6.48 14.43
N LEU A 230 -16.01 -5.87 15.52
CA LEU A 230 -16.14 -4.43 15.74
C LEU A 230 -15.43 -3.61 14.65
N MET A 231 -14.21 -3.99 14.26
CA MET A 231 -13.48 -3.34 13.19
C MET A 231 -14.22 -3.45 11.84
N VAL A 232 -14.77 -4.62 11.51
CA VAL A 232 -15.58 -4.81 10.30
C VAL A 232 -16.83 -3.94 10.34
N LEU A 233 -17.56 -3.91 11.46
CA LEU A 233 -18.75 -3.09 11.62
C LEU A 233 -18.45 -1.60 11.53
N LEU A 234 -17.34 -1.15 12.12
CA LEU A 234 -16.88 0.24 11.97
C LEU A 234 -16.56 0.59 10.53
N CYS A 235 -15.87 -0.30 9.82
CA CYS A 235 -15.59 -0.09 8.39
C CYS A 235 -16.87 -0.04 7.56
N LEU A 236 -17.84 -0.89 7.80
CA LEU A 236 -19.12 -0.90 7.10
C LEU A 236 -20.00 0.32 7.47
N GLY A 237 -19.92 0.79 8.71
CA GLY A 237 -20.70 1.95 9.16
C GLY A 237 -20.10 3.31 8.76
N LEU A 238 -18.79 3.36 8.44
CA LEU A 238 -18.12 4.59 7.97
C LEU A 238 -18.26 4.83 6.46
N TYR A 239 -18.70 3.82 5.71
CA TYR A 239 -18.93 3.89 4.26
C TYR A 239 -20.36 3.44 3.95
N PRO A 240 -21.37 4.33 4.14
CA PRO A 240 -22.74 4.08 3.72
C PRO A 240 -22.88 4.05 2.18
#